data_2ba11b3bbc33515fb431b1d3a9deec01
#
_entry.id   2ba11b3bbc33515fb431b1d3a9deec01
#
_cell.length_a   1.000
_cell.length_b   1.000
_cell.length_c   1.000
_cell.angle_alpha   90.00
_cell.angle_beta   90.00
_cell.angle_gamma   90.00
#
_symmetry.space_group_name_H-M   'P 1'
#
loop_
_entity.id
_entity.type
_entity.pdbx_description
1 polymer ?
#
loop_
_entity_poly.entity_id
_entity_poly.type
_entity_poly.pdbx_seq_one_letter_code
_entity_poly.pdbx_strand_id
1 'polypeptide(L)'
;MLDALGGRYRVSRRVEHFSFDGDELCGDESSVRAFANNDVVMLENVRCSGAAHGQCKRGCTIFWRESWLRPTTANSPPAEPGDRQALAQRLQTRQTGETERYFCQSSELLTATHPLSWRERIRRCLRNVTSGNYGAAEMLRNVFVWIAVRGREKLLGAYPRGTLQKTPVEALHLEAGELVEVKSLDEIKRTLDRHGLNRGLHFAPEMIPYCGRRLRVAARADFMIVEGTGTVRRMQNTVILENSLCDSATWAFGACPREDHIYWREIWLRRVDEQKTSEPARG
;
A
#
# COMPACT_ATOMS: atom_id res chain seq x y z
N MET A 1 13.25 4.22 -7.73
CA MET A 1 13.71 3.76 -9.07
C MET A 1 15.20 4.02 -9.28
N LEU A 2 15.71 5.24 -9.09
CA LEU A 2 17.15 5.53 -9.23
C LEU A 2 18.02 4.63 -8.34
N ASP A 3 17.58 4.34 -7.12
CA ASP A 3 18.32 3.50 -6.16
C ASP A 3 18.42 2.02 -6.60
N ALA A 4 17.58 1.60 -7.52
CA ALA A 4 17.55 0.23 -8.04
C ALA A 4 18.34 0.04 -9.35
N LEU A 5 18.84 1.12 -9.96
CA LEU A 5 19.58 1.04 -11.21
C LEU A 5 20.89 0.25 -11.06
N GLY A 6 21.13 -0.67 -11.99
CA GLY A 6 22.30 -1.54 -11.99
C GLY A 6 22.26 -2.66 -10.95
N GLY A 7 21.23 -2.72 -10.09
CA GLY A 7 21.03 -3.79 -9.14
C GLY A 7 20.54 -5.10 -9.79
N ARG A 8 20.66 -6.18 -9.06
CA ARG A 8 20.13 -7.51 -9.44
C ARG A 8 18.96 -7.88 -8.56
N TYR A 9 17.86 -8.21 -9.18
CA TYR A 9 16.60 -8.50 -8.48
C TYR A 9 15.92 -9.73 -9.07
N ARG A 10 15.09 -10.35 -8.28
CA ARG A 10 14.14 -11.35 -8.77
C ARG A 10 12.84 -10.66 -9.18
N VAL A 11 12.23 -11.14 -10.24
CA VAL A 11 10.85 -10.76 -10.58
C VAL A 11 9.93 -11.46 -9.60
N SER A 12 9.16 -10.68 -8.85
CA SER A 12 8.19 -11.23 -7.91
C SER A 12 6.92 -11.65 -8.62
N ARG A 13 6.37 -10.77 -9.45
CA ARG A 13 5.10 -11.01 -10.16
C ARG A 13 5.01 -10.20 -11.44
N ARG A 14 4.26 -10.70 -12.41
CA ARG A 14 3.74 -9.94 -13.55
C ARG A 14 2.49 -9.19 -13.12
N VAL A 15 2.36 -7.93 -13.51
CA VAL A 15 1.22 -7.09 -13.13
C VAL A 15 0.08 -7.29 -14.13
N GLU A 16 -0.85 -8.16 -13.80
CA GLU A 16 -2.04 -8.38 -14.61
C GLU A 16 -3.09 -7.27 -14.37
N HIS A 17 -3.33 -6.93 -13.12
CA HIS A 17 -4.18 -5.82 -12.70
C HIS A 17 -3.82 -5.44 -11.26
N PHE A 18 -4.31 -4.31 -10.80
CA PHE A 18 -4.13 -3.83 -9.43
C PHE A 18 -5.28 -2.92 -9.01
N SER A 19 -5.44 -2.74 -7.70
CA SER A 19 -6.35 -1.75 -7.15
C SER A 19 -5.66 -0.39 -7.11
N PHE A 20 -6.35 0.63 -7.60
CA PHE A 20 -5.92 2.01 -7.52
C PHE A 20 -6.40 2.63 -6.21
N ASP A 21 -5.49 3.22 -5.47
CA ASP A 21 -5.74 3.79 -4.14
C ASP A 21 -5.88 5.33 -4.23
N GLY A 22 -6.69 5.82 -5.14
CA GLY A 22 -7.10 7.22 -5.14
C GLY A 22 -8.05 7.49 -3.96
N ASP A 23 -8.03 8.68 -3.41
CA ASP A 23 -8.71 9.06 -2.17
C ASP A 23 -10.17 8.61 -2.01
N GLU A 24 -10.89 8.47 -3.11
CA GLU A 24 -12.31 8.13 -3.13
C GLU A 24 -12.62 6.86 -3.93
N LEU A 25 -11.62 6.25 -4.56
CA LEU A 25 -11.82 5.14 -5.50
C LEU A 25 -11.38 3.78 -4.95
N CYS A 26 -10.68 3.74 -3.84
CA CYS A 26 -10.26 2.47 -3.23
C CYS A 26 -11.50 1.67 -2.81
N GLY A 27 -11.62 0.47 -3.36
CA GLY A 27 -12.76 -0.40 -3.13
C GLY A 27 -13.94 -0.20 -4.08
N ASP A 28 -13.97 0.83 -4.93
CA ASP A 28 -14.93 0.94 -6.02
C ASP A 28 -14.53 0.01 -7.18
N GLU A 29 -15.50 -0.42 -7.97
CA GLU A 29 -15.26 -1.24 -9.16
C GLU A 29 -14.40 -0.53 -10.21
N SER A 30 -14.48 0.79 -10.29
CA SER A 30 -13.63 1.63 -11.15
C SER A 30 -12.17 1.68 -10.69
N SER A 31 -11.89 1.31 -9.44
CA SER A 31 -10.53 1.31 -8.88
C SER A 31 -9.63 0.22 -9.44
N VAL A 32 -10.17 -0.86 -10.01
CA VAL A 32 -9.39 -1.95 -10.59
C VAL A 32 -8.91 -1.58 -11.99
N ARG A 33 -7.61 -1.46 -12.14
CA ARG A 33 -6.96 -0.96 -13.36
C ARG A 33 -5.87 -1.90 -13.85
N ALA A 34 -5.51 -1.74 -15.13
CA ALA A 34 -4.37 -2.44 -15.72
C ALA A 34 -3.60 -1.54 -16.70
N PHE A 35 -2.35 -1.89 -16.92
CA PHE A 35 -1.57 -1.32 -18.01
C PHE A 35 -2.07 -1.84 -19.37
N ALA A 36 -1.96 -0.99 -20.40
CA ALA A 36 -2.39 -1.37 -21.76
C ALA A 36 -1.63 -2.59 -22.29
N ASN A 37 -0.33 -2.66 -22.00
CA ASN A 37 0.52 -3.79 -22.35
C ASN A 37 0.75 -4.71 -21.14
N ASN A 38 0.99 -5.99 -21.42
CA ASN A 38 1.27 -6.98 -20.38
C ASN A 38 2.77 -7.16 -20.13
N ASP A 39 3.53 -6.08 -20.23
CA ASP A 39 4.99 -6.01 -20.14
C ASP A 39 5.48 -5.43 -18.81
N VAL A 40 4.60 -5.35 -17.81
CA VAL A 40 4.91 -4.77 -16.51
C VAL A 40 5.07 -5.85 -15.46
N VAL A 41 6.16 -5.76 -14.73
CA VAL A 41 6.52 -6.67 -13.62
C VAL A 41 6.86 -5.89 -12.36
N MET A 42 6.86 -6.58 -11.24
CA MET A 42 7.35 -6.10 -9.94
C MET A 42 8.58 -6.89 -9.55
N LEU A 43 9.51 -6.23 -8.86
CA LEU A 43 10.73 -6.84 -8.34
C LEU A 43 10.62 -7.06 -6.83
N GLU A 44 11.21 -8.15 -6.35
CA GLU A 44 11.22 -8.48 -4.93
C GLU A 44 11.94 -7.39 -4.11
N ASN A 45 11.31 -6.95 -3.02
CA ASN A 45 11.86 -6.00 -2.05
C ASN A 45 12.25 -4.62 -2.65
N VAL A 46 11.72 -4.25 -3.80
CA VAL A 46 11.98 -2.95 -4.42
C VAL A 46 10.78 -2.02 -4.23
N ARG A 47 10.93 -1.06 -3.31
CA ARG A 47 9.94 -0.04 -3.02
C ARG A 47 10.51 1.36 -3.23
N CYS A 48 9.63 2.33 -3.43
CA CYS A 48 10.01 3.73 -3.54
C CYS A 48 10.47 4.25 -2.18
N SER A 49 11.69 4.78 -2.11
CA SER A 49 12.23 5.41 -0.88
C SER A 49 11.63 6.80 -0.59
N GLY A 50 10.94 7.40 -1.58
CA GLY A 50 10.42 8.76 -1.48
C GLY A 50 11.48 9.86 -1.55
N ALA A 51 12.76 9.53 -1.58
CA ALA A 51 13.85 10.51 -1.51
C ALA A 51 13.78 11.57 -2.62
N ALA A 52 13.45 11.15 -3.86
CA ALA A 52 13.28 12.06 -5.00
C ALA A 52 11.94 12.84 -4.98
N HIS A 53 11.07 12.59 -4.02
CA HIS A 53 9.71 13.11 -3.98
C HIS A 53 9.39 13.73 -2.60
N GLY A 54 10.21 14.65 -2.12
CA GLY A 54 9.99 15.36 -0.87
C GLY A 54 9.95 14.49 0.38
N GLN A 55 10.61 13.33 0.37
CA GLN A 55 10.60 12.34 1.48
C GLN A 55 9.23 11.68 1.69
N CYS A 56 8.47 11.47 0.61
CA CYS A 56 7.19 10.76 0.65
C CYS A 56 7.34 9.40 1.37
N LYS A 57 6.49 9.15 2.37
CA LYS A 57 6.51 7.92 3.19
C LYS A 57 5.56 6.83 2.70
N ARG A 58 4.98 6.98 1.51
CA ARG A 58 4.03 6.01 0.96
C ARG A 58 4.65 4.61 0.76
N GLY A 59 5.94 4.55 0.40
CA GLY A 59 6.62 3.27 0.20
C GLY A 59 6.04 2.42 -0.94
N CYS A 60 5.58 3.06 -2.02
CA CYS A 60 4.91 2.38 -3.14
C CYS A 60 5.78 1.28 -3.73
N THR A 61 5.16 0.17 -4.11
CA THR A 61 5.80 -0.82 -4.97
C THR A 61 6.04 -0.23 -6.36
N ILE A 62 7.23 -0.49 -6.91
CA ILE A 62 7.64 0.08 -8.20
C ILE A 62 7.26 -0.87 -9.33
N PHE A 63 6.63 -0.34 -10.35
CA PHE A 63 6.31 -1.03 -11.59
C PHE A 63 7.47 -0.91 -12.58
N TRP A 64 7.88 -2.03 -13.18
CA TRP A 64 8.99 -2.12 -14.13
C TRP A 64 8.51 -2.63 -15.47
N ARG A 65 8.85 -1.96 -16.56
CA ARG A 65 8.67 -2.55 -17.89
C ARG A 65 9.75 -3.58 -18.14
N GLU A 66 9.38 -4.70 -18.74
CA GLU A 66 10.33 -5.76 -19.09
C GLU A 66 11.48 -5.23 -19.97
N SER A 67 11.20 -4.26 -20.86
CA SER A 67 12.19 -3.61 -21.70
C SER A 67 13.27 -2.81 -20.92
N TRP A 68 13.04 -2.50 -19.66
CA TRP A 68 14.02 -1.83 -18.78
C TRP A 68 14.92 -2.84 -18.02
N LEU A 69 14.64 -4.12 -18.19
CA LEU A 69 15.32 -5.20 -17.47
C LEU A 69 16.12 -6.06 -18.46
N ARG A 70 17.24 -6.57 -18.00
CA ARG A 70 18.02 -7.58 -18.73
C ARG A 70 18.04 -8.87 -17.92
N PRO A 71 17.76 -10.04 -18.55
CA PRO A 71 18.01 -11.31 -17.90
C PRO A 71 19.50 -11.38 -17.48
N THR A 72 19.74 -11.86 -16.28
CA THR A 72 21.10 -12.00 -15.76
C THR A 72 21.26 -13.36 -15.08
N THR A 73 22.47 -13.89 -15.13
CA THR A 73 22.87 -15.09 -14.41
C THR A 73 23.83 -14.73 -13.27
N ALA A 74 24.12 -15.65 -12.39
CA ALA A 74 25.10 -15.44 -11.32
C ALA A 74 26.47 -14.98 -11.85
N ASN A 75 26.85 -15.44 -13.06
CA ASN A 75 28.14 -15.16 -13.69
C ASN A 75 28.12 -13.94 -14.64
N SER A 76 26.98 -13.24 -14.79
CA SER A 76 26.93 -12.04 -15.60
C SER A 76 27.81 -10.96 -14.97
N PRO A 77 28.54 -10.14 -15.77
CA PRO A 77 29.30 -9.02 -15.23
C PRO A 77 28.37 -8.02 -14.53
N PRO A 78 28.86 -7.28 -13.51
CA PRO A 78 28.11 -6.18 -12.93
C PRO A 78 27.63 -5.21 -14.03
N ALA A 79 26.45 -4.66 -13.87
CA ALA A 79 26.02 -3.58 -14.75
C ALA A 79 26.93 -2.37 -14.54
N GLU A 80 27.39 -1.76 -15.64
CA GLU A 80 28.06 -0.47 -15.56
C GLU A 80 27.17 0.50 -14.78
N PRO A 81 27.71 1.21 -13.77
CA PRO A 81 26.96 2.22 -13.07
C PRO A 81 26.60 3.30 -14.10
N GLY A 82 25.37 3.24 -14.61
CA GLY A 82 24.87 4.33 -15.46
C GLY A 82 25.04 5.67 -14.76
N ASP A 83 25.08 6.75 -15.51
CA ASP A 83 25.18 8.10 -14.97
C ASP A 83 23.88 8.45 -14.21
N ARG A 84 23.79 8.00 -12.95
CA ARG A 84 22.65 8.24 -12.05
C ARG A 84 22.42 9.73 -11.85
N GLN A 85 23.50 10.52 -11.83
CA GLN A 85 23.43 11.95 -11.61
C GLN A 85 22.84 12.67 -12.83
N ALA A 86 23.27 12.33 -14.04
CA ALA A 86 22.70 12.88 -15.27
C ALA A 86 21.24 12.48 -15.43
N LEU A 87 20.88 11.23 -15.08
CA LEU A 87 19.47 10.80 -15.09
C LEU A 87 18.64 11.54 -14.07
N ALA A 88 19.14 11.70 -12.85
CA ALA A 88 18.44 12.43 -11.80
C ALA A 88 18.19 13.90 -12.19
N GLN A 89 19.16 14.55 -12.84
CA GLN A 89 19.02 15.92 -13.32
C GLN A 89 17.97 16.08 -14.44
N ARG A 90 17.73 15.02 -15.24
CA ARG A 90 16.73 15.02 -16.31
C ARG A 90 15.33 14.68 -15.84
N LEU A 91 15.20 14.10 -14.64
CA LEU A 91 13.89 13.74 -14.08
C LEU A 91 13.26 14.95 -13.39
N GLN A 92 12.21 15.48 -13.99
CA GLN A 92 11.38 16.47 -13.34
C GLN A 92 10.46 15.76 -12.33
N THR A 93 10.81 15.84 -11.05
CA THR A 93 10.04 15.17 -9.99
C THR A 93 9.11 16.11 -9.23
N ARG A 94 9.25 17.45 -9.41
CA ARG A 94 8.47 18.47 -8.71
C ARG A 94 8.07 19.60 -9.65
N GLN A 95 6.83 20.01 -9.55
CA GLN A 95 6.31 21.25 -10.17
C GLN A 95 5.88 22.22 -9.07
N THR A 96 6.41 23.45 -9.15
CA THR A 96 6.05 24.55 -8.25
C THR A 96 5.07 25.45 -8.99
N GLY A 97 3.89 25.71 -8.42
CA GLY A 97 2.84 26.54 -8.95
C GLY A 97 1.90 26.92 -7.81
N GLU A 98 0.64 27.25 -8.09
CA GLU A 98 -0.38 27.49 -7.06
C GLU A 98 -0.55 26.30 -6.11
N THR A 99 -0.33 25.07 -6.64
CA THR A 99 -0.35 23.83 -5.85
C THR A 99 0.94 23.06 -6.07
N GLU A 100 1.60 22.65 -4.99
CA GLU A 100 2.77 21.78 -5.04
C GLU A 100 2.37 20.40 -5.57
N ARG A 101 3.00 19.98 -6.66
CA ARG A 101 2.74 18.68 -7.30
C ARG A 101 4.05 17.93 -7.56
N TYR A 102 4.01 16.62 -7.38
CA TYR A 102 5.12 15.73 -7.69
C TYR A 102 4.76 14.76 -8.82
N PHE A 103 5.73 14.52 -9.69
CA PHE A 103 5.65 13.50 -10.74
C PHE A 103 6.36 12.24 -10.28
N CYS A 104 5.66 11.14 -10.20
CA CYS A 104 6.17 9.82 -9.87
C CYS A 104 5.30 8.75 -10.53
N GLN A 105 5.67 7.48 -10.44
CA GLN A 105 4.81 6.43 -11.00
C GLN A 105 3.40 6.44 -10.44
N SER A 106 3.26 6.70 -9.12
CA SER A 106 1.96 6.73 -8.47
C SER A 106 1.08 7.88 -8.97
N SER A 107 1.65 9.08 -9.21
CA SER A 107 0.88 10.21 -9.73
C SER A 107 0.41 10.01 -11.17
N GLU A 108 1.15 9.23 -11.96
CA GLU A 108 0.89 9.02 -13.39
C GLU A 108 0.11 7.74 -13.70
N LEU A 109 -0.33 6.98 -12.68
CA LEU A 109 -1.04 5.71 -12.89
C LEU A 109 -2.34 5.87 -13.67
N LEU A 110 -3.09 6.96 -13.47
CA LEU A 110 -4.34 7.19 -14.18
C LEU A 110 -4.11 7.34 -15.69
N THR A 111 -3.03 8.02 -16.08
CA THR A 111 -2.64 8.22 -17.48
C THR A 111 -2.07 6.95 -18.11
N ALA A 112 -1.31 6.18 -17.30
CA ALA A 112 -0.62 4.98 -17.77
C ALA A 112 -1.49 3.72 -17.84
N THR A 113 -2.72 3.77 -17.29
CA THR A 113 -3.58 2.60 -17.12
C THR A 113 -5.02 2.89 -17.50
N HIS A 114 -5.81 1.83 -17.67
CA HIS A 114 -7.24 1.93 -17.95
C HIS A 114 -8.06 1.11 -16.92
N PRO A 115 -9.31 1.50 -16.64
CA PRO A 115 -10.21 0.71 -15.81
C PRO A 115 -10.57 -0.58 -16.51
N LEU A 116 -10.75 -1.65 -15.75
CA LEU A 116 -11.09 -2.97 -16.30
C LEU A 116 -12.60 -3.22 -16.27
N SER A 117 -13.13 -3.68 -17.40
CA SER A 117 -14.44 -4.30 -17.45
C SER A 117 -14.46 -5.63 -16.68
N TRP A 118 -15.63 -6.09 -16.27
CA TRP A 118 -15.79 -7.35 -15.55
C TRP A 118 -15.21 -8.57 -16.31
N ARG A 119 -15.42 -8.61 -17.62
CA ARG A 119 -14.86 -9.70 -18.47
C ARG A 119 -13.34 -9.70 -18.48
N GLU A 120 -12.73 -8.53 -18.50
CA GLU A 120 -11.26 -8.40 -18.44
C GLU A 120 -10.72 -8.80 -17.07
N ARG A 121 -11.41 -8.47 -15.99
CA ARG A 121 -11.04 -8.91 -14.63
C ARG A 121 -10.97 -10.43 -14.55
N ILE A 122 -11.98 -11.14 -15.01
CA ILE A 122 -11.97 -12.61 -15.05
C ILE A 122 -10.81 -13.13 -15.89
N ARG A 123 -10.62 -12.60 -17.10
CA ARG A 123 -9.49 -13.01 -17.97
C ARG A 123 -8.14 -12.82 -17.29
N ARG A 124 -7.94 -11.69 -16.63
CA ARG A 124 -6.68 -11.38 -15.93
C ARG A 124 -6.49 -12.23 -14.67
N CYS A 125 -7.55 -12.60 -13.97
CA CYS A 125 -7.46 -13.58 -12.88
C CYS A 125 -7.00 -14.96 -13.38
N LEU A 126 -7.55 -15.43 -14.51
CA LEU A 126 -7.07 -16.67 -15.13
C LEU A 126 -5.60 -16.57 -15.55
N ARG A 127 -5.19 -15.44 -16.10
CA ARG A 127 -3.79 -15.19 -16.46
C ARG A 127 -2.86 -15.15 -15.26
N ASN A 128 -3.29 -14.61 -14.13
CA ASN A 128 -2.53 -14.66 -12.88
C ASN A 128 -2.18 -16.12 -12.47
N VAL A 129 -3.09 -17.05 -12.70
CA VAL A 129 -2.84 -18.48 -12.44
C VAL A 129 -1.92 -19.09 -13.52
N THR A 130 -2.22 -18.86 -14.80
CA THR A 130 -1.46 -19.44 -15.91
C THR A 130 -0.04 -18.89 -16.03
N SER A 131 0.20 -17.66 -15.57
CA SER A 131 1.54 -17.05 -15.51
C SER A 131 2.33 -17.44 -14.25
N GLY A 132 1.73 -18.19 -13.33
CA GLY A 132 2.38 -18.60 -12.08
C GLY A 132 2.50 -17.50 -11.02
N ASN A 133 1.80 -16.37 -11.18
CA ASN A 133 1.78 -15.30 -10.17
C ASN A 133 1.12 -15.77 -8.86
N TYR A 134 0.08 -16.60 -8.98
CA TYR A 134 -0.68 -17.17 -7.86
C TYR A 134 -1.01 -18.61 -8.14
N GLY A 135 -1.01 -19.45 -7.10
CA GLY A 135 -1.54 -20.81 -7.18
C GLY A 135 -3.06 -20.82 -7.41
N ALA A 136 -3.60 -21.84 -8.06
CA ALA A 136 -5.04 -21.95 -8.31
C ALA A 136 -5.86 -21.95 -7.01
N ALA A 137 -5.42 -22.64 -5.97
CA ALA A 137 -6.09 -22.67 -4.66
C ALA A 137 -6.06 -21.29 -3.98
N GLU A 138 -4.95 -20.57 -4.08
CA GLU A 138 -4.80 -19.22 -3.57
C GLU A 138 -5.73 -18.24 -4.30
N MET A 139 -5.80 -18.33 -5.62
CA MET A 139 -6.70 -17.53 -6.43
C MET A 139 -8.17 -17.78 -6.06
N LEU A 140 -8.59 -19.04 -5.89
CA LEU A 140 -9.94 -19.38 -5.44
C LEU A 140 -10.23 -18.82 -4.05
N ARG A 141 -9.30 -18.92 -3.11
CA ARG A 141 -9.42 -18.31 -1.78
C ARG A 141 -9.61 -16.80 -1.89
N ASN A 142 -8.81 -16.12 -2.71
CA ASN A 142 -8.87 -14.66 -2.88
C ASN A 142 -10.21 -14.23 -3.48
N VAL A 143 -10.71 -14.95 -4.48
CA VAL A 143 -12.05 -14.71 -5.05
C VAL A 143 -13.14 -14.92 -4.00
N PHE A 144 -13.05 -15.98 -3.19
CA PHE A 144 -14.01 -16.23 -2.11
C PHE A 144 -13.98 -15.13 -1.04
N VAL A 145 -12.79 -14.70 -0.61
CA VAL A 145 -12.62 -13.58 0.34
C VAL A 145 -13.27 -12.32 -0.23
N TRP A 146 -13.01 -12.00 -1.49
CA TRP A 146 -13.62 -10.84 -2.15
C TRP A 146 -15.16 -10.92 -2.15
N ILE A 147 -15.74 -12.07 -2.52
CA ILE A 147 -17.20 -12.29 -2.50
C ILE A 147 -17.76 -12.12 -1.09
N ALA A 148 -17.10 -12.70 -0.08
CA ALA A 148 -17.53 -12.63 1.32
C ALA A 148 -17.48 -11.18 1.84
N VAL A 149 -16.41 -10.44 1.55
CA VAL A 149 -16.26 -9.03 1.93
C VAL A 149 -17.35 -8.19 1.25
N ARG A 150 -17.55 -8.34 -0.06
CA ARG A 150 -18.58 -7.58 -0.80
C ARG A 150 -20.02 -7.94 -0.36
N GLY A 151 -20.28 -9.20 -0.06
CA GLY A 151 -21.56 -9.62 0.53
C GLY A 151 -21.80 -8.96 1.88
N ARG A 152 -20.80 -8.95 2.74
CA ARG A 152 -20.86 -8.29 4.05
C ARG A 152 -21.03 -6.77 3.92
N GLU A 153 -20.33 -6.13 2.99
CA GLU A 153 -20.45 -4.69 2.74
C GLU A 153 -21.87 -4.29 2.38
N LYS A 154 -22.55 -5.05 1.53
CA LYS A 154 -23.95 -4.81 1.16
C LYS A 154 -24.89 -4.92 2.35
N LEU A 155 -24.63 -5.82 3.30
CA LEU A 155 -25.50 -6.09 4.46
C LEU A 155 -25.17 -5.18 5.64
N LEU A 156 -23.91 -4.93 5.94
CA LEU A 156 -23.44 -4.28 7.17
C LEU A 156 -22.70 -2.95 6.91
N GLY A 157 -22.42 -2.61 5.65
CA GLY A 157 -21.59 -1.49 5.25
C GLY A 157 -20.10 -1.87 5.13
N ALA A 158 -19.36 -1.10 4.32
CA ALA A 158 -18.00 -1.40 3.90
C ALA A 158 -16.97 -1.35 5.03
N TYR A 159 -17.17 -0.47 6.00
CA TYR A 159 -16.17 -0.17 7.05
C TYR A 159 -16.74 -0.38 8.45
N PRO A 160 -15.91 -0.70 9.45
CA PRO A 160 -16.30 -0.55 10.84
C PRO A 160 -16.73 0.89 11.10
N ARG A 161 -17.90 1.08 11.71
CA ARG A 161 -18.49 2.39 11.94
C ARG A 161 -18.50 2.72 13.43
N GLY A 162 -18.32 4.01 13.73
CA GLY A 162 -18.55 4.60 15.03
C GLY A 162 -19.84 5.41 15.07
N THR A 163 -19.96 6.26 16.07
CA THR A 163 -21.13 7.12 16.30
C THR A 163 -20.79 8.59 16.44
N LEU A 164 -19.50 8.93 16.36
CA LEU A 164 -19.04 10.29 16.66
C LEU A 164 -19.37 11.25 15.52
N GLN A 165 -19.76 12.47 15.85
CA GLN A 165 -19.85 13.57 14.90
C GLN A 165 -18.49 14.27 14.70
N LYS A 166 -17.68 14.37 15.76
CA LYS A 166 -16.33 14.90 15.75
C LYS A 166 -15.40 13.86 16.37
N THR A 167 -14.45 13.40 15.58
CA THR A 167 -13.52 12.35 16.00
C THR A 167 -12.39 12.91 16.86
N PRO A 168 -11.99 12.21 17.94
CA PRO A 168 -10.94 12.66 18.85
C PRO A 168 -9.55 12.60 18.21
N VAL A 169 -8.61 13.32 18.83
CA VAL A 169 -7.19 13.30 18.51
C VAL A 169 -6.45 12.78 19.73
N GLU A 170 -5.53 11.87 19.51
CA GLU A 170 -4.52 11.46 20.48
C GLU A 170 -3.18 11.47 19.75
N ALA A 171 -2.20 12.15 20.32
CA ALA A 171 -0.84 12.19 19.82
C ALA A 171 0.06 11.44 20.80
N LEU A 172 0.57 10.32 20.35
CA LEU A 172 1.54 9.53 21.11
C LEU A 172 2.98 9.93 20.77
N HIS A 173 3.18 10.72 19.69
CA HIS A 173 4.51 11.09 19.19
C HIS A 173 5.40 9.86 18.98
N LEU A 174 4.85 8.85 18.32
CA LEU A 174 5.55 7.60 18.07
C LEU A 174 6.69 7.79 17.07
N GLU A 175 7.82 7.14 17.34
CA GLU A 175 9.01 7.13 16.49
C GLU A 175 9.26 5.74 15.90
N ALA A 176 10.05 5.68 14.81
CA ALA A 176 10.45 4.42 14.21
C ALA A 176 11.19 3.51 15.22
N GLY A 177 10.84 2.23 15.23
CA GLY A 177 11.39 1.22 16.14
C GLY A 177 10.58 1.00 17.41
N GLU A 178 9.70 1.92 17.81
CA GLU A 178 8.87 1.75 19.01
C GLU A 178 7.89 0.58 18.86
N LEU A 179 7.76 -0.22 19.93
CA LEU A 179 6.78 -1.31 20.00
C LEU A 179 5.42 -0.76 20.42
N VAL A 180 4.40 -1.07 19.64
CA VAL A 180 3.02 -0.67 19.92
C VAL A 180 2.09 -1.87 19.83
N GLU A 181 0.96 -1.77 20.52
CA GLU A 181 -0.16 -2.69 20.39
C GLU A 181 -1.32 -1.98 19.68
N VAL A 182 -1.89 -2.61 18.67
CA VAL A 182 -3.12 -2.13 18.04
C VAL A 182 -4.27 -2.35 19.01
N LYS A 183 -5.03 -1.30 19.33
CA LYS A 183 -6.19 -1.38 20.21
C LYS A 183 -7.23 -2.37 19.66
N SER A 184 -8.11 -2.85 20.52
CA SER A 184 -9.22 -3.73 20.11
C SER A 184 -10.15 -3.01 19.13
N LEU A 185 -10.86 -3.78 18.30
CA LEU A 185 -11.84 -3.23 17.36
C LEU A 185 -12.88 -2.33 18.02
N ASP A 186 -13.34 -2.71 19.22
CA ASP A 186 -14.35 -1.93 19.95
C ASP A 186 -13.79 -0.62 20.51
N GLU A 187 -12.53 -0.59 20.95
CA GLU A 187 -11.86 0.66 21.32
C GLU A 187 -11.69 1.58 20.11
N ILE A 188 -11.30 1.02 18.97
CA ILE A 188 -11.12 1.79 17.73
C ILE A 188 -12.47 2.36 17.26
N LYS A 189 -13.55 1.58 17.23
CA LYS A 189 -14.90 2.05 16.85
C LYS A 189 -15.36 3.26 17.67
N ARG A 190 -14.97 3.35 18.95
CA ARG A 190 -15.29 4.51 19.80
C ARG A 190 -14.59 5.79 19.36
N THR A 191 -13.61 5.72 18.46
CA THR A 191 -12.87 6.87 17.90
C THR A 191 -13.34 7.25 16.50
N LEU A 192 -14.25 6.47 15.90
CA LEU A 192 -14.69 6.63 14.51
C LEU A 192 -16.02 7.40 14.42
N ASP A 193 -16.21 8.05 13.28
CA ASP A 193 -17.50 8.61 12.91
C ASP A 193 -18.41 7.55 12.25
N ARG A 194 -19.62 7.98 11.84
CA ARG A 194 -20.62 7.14 11.15
C ARG A 194 -20.15 6.56 9.81
N HIS A 195 -19.09 7.11 9.22
CA HIS A 195 -18.50 6.65 7.96
C HIS A 195 -17.28 5.76 8.16
N GLY A 196 -16.89 5.49 9.41
CA GLY A 196 -15.71 4.68 9.73
C GLY A 196 -14.39 5.46 9.65
N LEU A 197 -14.45 6.79 9.74
CA LEU A 197 -13.30 7.67 9.64
C LEU A 197 -12.85 8.16 11.02
N ASN A 198 -11.54 8.33 11.19
CA ASN A 198 -10.97 9.20 12.20
C ASN A 198 -10.18 10.29 11.47
N ARG A 199 -10.65 11.55 11.55
CA ARG A 199 -10.02 12.70 10.89
C ARG A 199 -9.67 12.45 9.41
N GLY A 200 -10.62 11.89 8.65
CA GLY A 200 -10.48 11.64 7.23
C GLY A 200 -9.70 10.37 6.85
N LEU A 201 -9.20 9.59 7.81
CA LEU A 201 -8.60 8.28 7.55
C LEU A 201 -9.58 7.17 7.91
N HIS A 202 -9.86 6.28 6.97
CA HIS A 202 -10.69 5.10 7.20
C HIS A 202 -9.96 4.07 8.07
N PHE A 203 -10.72 3.43 8.98
CA PHE A 203 -10.32 2.16 9.56
C PHE A 203 -10.92 1.04 8.69
N ALA A 204 -10.12 0.54 7.78
CA ALA A 204 -10.57 -0.38 6.74
C ALA A 204 -10.66 -1.85 7.21
N PRO A 205 -11.46 -2.71 6.53
CA PRO A 205 -11.63 -4.11 6.93
C PRO A 205 -10.34 -4.91 7.05
N GLU A 206 -9.35 -4.66 6.19
CA GLU A 206 -8.03 -5.30 6.22
C GLU A 206 -7.20 -4.94 7.45
N MET A 207 -7.60 -3.92 8.21
CA MET A 207 -6.96 -3.55 9.46
C MET A 207 -7.44 -4.39 10.66
N ILE A 208 -8.62 -4.99 10.55
CA ILE A 208 -9.24 -5.78 11.64
C ILE A 208 -8.33 -6.93 12.13
N PRO A 209 -7.67 -7.71 11.26
CA PRO A 209 -6.79 -8.81 11.69
C PRO A 209 -5.58 -8.37 12.53
N TYR A 210 -5.27 -7.07 12.55
CA TYR A 210 -4.17 -6.52 13.34
C TYR A 210 -4.60 -6.09 14.76
N CYS A 211 -5.91 -6.00 15.05
CA CYS A 211 -6.39 -5.64 16.38
C CYS A 211 -5.83 -6.59 17.45
N GLY A 212 -5.29 -6.03 18.53
CA GLY A 212 -4.65 -6.77 19.62
C GLY A 212 -3.22 -7.26 19.31
N ARG A 213 -2.71 -7.05 18.11
CA ARG A 213 -1.35 -7.45 17.75
C ARG A 213 -0.33 -6.39 18.17
N ARG A 214 0.86 -6.86 18.51
CA ARG A 214 2.03 -6.01 18.79
C ARG A 214 2.89 -5.92 17.54
N LEU A 215 3.21 -4.71 17.13
CA LEU A 215 3.97 -4.40 15.92
C LEU A 215 4.94 -3.25 16.21
N ARG A 216 6.03 -3.15 15.44
CA ARG A 216 6.93 -2.01 15.53
C ARG A 216 6.51 -0.91 14.56
N VAL A 217 6.73 0.32 14.95
CA VAL A 217 6.60 1.49 14.07
C VAL A 217 7.72 1.46 13.05
N ALA A 218 7.37 1.37 11.77
CA ALA A 218 8.33 1.44 10.67
C ALA A 218 8.71 2.87 10.33
N ALA A 219 7.73 3.79 10.31
CA ALA A 219 7.95 5.19 10.00
C ALA A 219 6.74 6.06 10.42
N ARG A 220 6.98 7.35 10.59
CA ARG A 220 5.91 8.35 10.61
C ARG A 220 5.43 8.62 9.19
N ALA A 221 4.12 8.80 9.02
CA ALA A 221 3.49 9.10 7.74
C ALA A 221 3.03 10.57 7.69
N ASP A 222 3.95 11.50 7.91
CA ASP A 222 3.62 12.94 7.99
C ASP A 222 3.43 13.58 6.61
N PHE A 223 4.00 12.97 5.57
CA PHE A 223 3.98 13.48 4.21
C PHE A 223 3.76 12.35 3.21
N MET A 224 2.79 12.53 2.32
CA MET A 224 2.55 11.61 1.22
C MET A 224 2.10 12.34 -0.04
N ILE A 225 2.37 11.73 -1.18
CA ILE A 225 1.88 12.15 -2.48
C ILE A 225 0.62 11.37 -2.80
N VAL A 226 -0.44 12.08 -3.14
CA VAL A 226 -1.72 11.48 -3.50
C VAL A 226 -1.61 10.80 -4.87
N GLU A 227 -2.05 9.55 -4.92
CA GLU A 227 -2.05 8.76 -6.14
C GLU A 227 -2.96 9.36 -7.20
N GLY A 228 -2.50 9.35 -8.44
CA GLY A 228 -3.23 9.86 -9.60
C GLY A 228 -3.22 11.37 -9.77
N THR A 229 -2.98 12.16 -8.71
CA THR A 229 -2.95 13.63 -8.79
C THR A 229 -1.55 14.21 -8.60
N GLY A 230 -0.70 13.54 -7.84
CA GLY A 230 0.62 14.04 -7.48
C GLY A 230 0.61 15.16 -6.44
N THR A 231 -0.56 15.54 -5.92
CA THR A 231 -0.68 16.58 -4.90
C THR A 231 -0.14 16.12 -3.55
N VAL A 232 0.27 17.07 -2.74
CA VAL A 232 0.82 16.77 -1.40
C VAL A 232 -0.30 16.66 -0.39
N ARG A 233 -0.26 15.60 0.41
CA ARG A 233 -1.08 15.45 1.61
C ARG A 233 -0.19 15.39 2.84
N ARG A 234 -0.48 16.27 3.79
CA ARG A 234 0.14 16.23 5.13
C ARG A 234 -0.78 15.48 6.08
N MET A 235 -0.23 14.50 6.76
CA MET A 235 -0.93 13.70 7.76
C MET A 235 -0.39 14.05 9.14
N GLN A 236 -1.24 13.99 10.15
CA GLN A 236 -0.87 14.21 11.54
C GLN A 236 -1.13 12.96 12.36
N ASN A 237 -0.28 12.69 13.34
CA ASN A 237 -0.45 11.58 14.28
C ASN A 237 -0.76 10.25 13.56
N THR A 238 0.04 9.97 12.53
CA THR A 238 -0.13 8.80 11.67
C THR A 238 1.22 8.12 11.47
N VAL A 239 1.21 6.81 11.59
CA VAL A 239 2.40 5.96 11.42
C VAL A 239 2.13 4.81 10.46
N ILE A 240 3.21 4.19 10.00
CA ILE A 240 3.23 2.92 9.29
C ILE A 240 3.82 1.90 10.27
N LEU A 241 3.19 0.72 10.36
CA LEU A 241 3.68 -0.38 11.18
C LEU A 241 4.39 -1.42 10.30
N GLU A 242 5.42 -2.07 10.85
CA GLU A 242 6.12 -3.15 10.18
C GLU A 242 5.17 -4.32 9.89
N ASN A 243 5.31 -4.92 8.72
CA ASN A 243 4.49 -6.05 8.27
C ASN A 243 2.97 -5.78 8.28
N SER A 244 2.58 -4.51 8.25
CA SER A 244 1.20 -4.07 8.13
C SER A 244 0.95 -3.63 6.69
N LEU A 245 0.55 -4.61 5.87
CA LEU A 245 0.32 -4.44 4.44
C LEU A 245 -1.16 -4.67 4.10
N CYS A 246 -1.62 -3.98 3.06
CA CYS A 246 -2.96 -4.16 2.53
C CYS A 246 -3.17 -5.59 2.06
N ASP A 247 -4.28 -6.21 2.48
CA ASP A 247 -4.70 -7.50 1.95
C ASP A 247 -5.26 -7.33 0.54
N SER A 248 -4.48 -7.77 -0.42
CA SER A 248 -4.80 -7.68 -1.84
C SER A 248 -6.13 -8.33 -2.23
N ALA A 249 -6.59 -9.33 -1.49
CA ALA A 249 -7.83 -10.05 -1.76
C ALA A 249 -9.08 -9.25 -1.41
N THR A 250 -8.99 -8.30 -0.50
CA THR A 250 -10.13 -7.49 -0.04
C THR A 250 -10.63 -6.53 -1.12
N TRP A 251 -9.73 -5.91 -1.87
CA TRP A 251 -10.05 -4.78 -2.74
C TRP A 251 -10.10 -5.10 -4.23
N ALA A 252 -9.34 -6.07 -4.70
CA ALA A 252 -9.33 -6.45 -6.12
C ALA A 252 -9.85 -7.87 -6.30
N PHE A 253 -10.77 -8.07 -7.24
CA PHE A 253 -11.22 -9.41 -7.62
C PHE A 253 -10.02 -10.28 -8.03
N GLY A 254 -9.77 -11.32 -7.26
CA GLY A 254 -8.67 -12.26 -7.46
C GLY A 254 -7.40 -11.89 -6.70
N ALA A 255 -6.81 -10.75 -6.92
CA ALA A 255 -5.64 -10.25 -6.18
C ALA A 255 -5.17 -8.86 -6.64
N CYS A 256 -4.48 -8.14 -5.75
CA CYS A 256 -3.72 -6.94 -6.09
C CYS A 256 -2.24 -7.18 -5.70
N PRO A 257 -1.28 -7.04 -6.61
CA PRO A 257 0.11 -7.37 -6.32
C PRO A 257 0.86 -6.29 -5.53
N ARG A 258 0.23 -5.14 -5.22
CA ARG A 258 0.93 -3.96 -4.70
C ARG A 258 1.37 -4.10 -3.25
N GLU A 259 0.54 -4.73 -2.40
CA GLU A 259 0.82 -4.89 -0.97
C GLU A 259 1.22 -3.54 -0.34
N ASP A 260 0.42 -2.49 -0.56
CA ASP A 260 0.71 -1.15 -0.06
C ASP A 260 0.67 -1.10 1.47
N HIS A 261 1.43 -0.18 2.06
CA HIS A 261 1.43 0.02 3.50
C HIS A 261 0.09 0.54 4.01
N ILE A 262 -0.34 0.03 5.16
CA ILE A 262 -1.51 0.53 5.89
C ILE A 262 -1.07 1.70 6.78
N TYR A 263 -1.91 2.76 6.83
CA TYR A 263 -1.71 3.93 7.66
C TYR A 263 -2.49 3.83 8.97
N TRP A 264 -1.81 4.03 10.09
CA TRP A 264 -2.37 3.89 11.42
C TRP A 264 -2.43 5.22 12.14
N ARG A 265 -3.62 5.65 12.61
CA ARG A 265 -3.71 6.77 13.54
C ARG A 265 -3.12 6.37 14.87
N GLU A 266 -2.33 7.28 15.51
CA GLU A 266 -1.75 7.01 16.82
C GLU A 266 -2.82 6.71 17.88
N ILE A 267 -4.01 7.30 17.78
CA ILE A 267 -5.16 7.02 18.65
C ILE A 267 -5.63 5.56 18.61
N TRP A 268 -5.31 4.79 17.56
CA TRP A 268 -5.64 3.37 17.43
C TRP A 268 -4.60 2.45 18.05
N LEU A 269 -3.53 3.05 18.61
CA LEU A 269 -2.36 2.35 19.13
C LEU A 269 -2.17 2.64 20.62
N ARG A 270 -1.44 1.78 21.31
CA ARG A 270 -0.90 2.03 22.64
C ARG A 270 0.56 1.62 22.68
N ARG A 271 1.40 2.35 23.41
CA ARG A 271 2.78 1.95 23.65
C ARG A 271 2.83 0.67 24.49
N VAL A 272 3.81 -0.17 24.18
CA VAL A 272 4.12 -1.36 24.97
C VAL A 272 5.50 -1.17 25.58
N ASP A 273 5.57 -1.15 26.91
CA ASP A 273 6.86 -1.10 27.63
C ASP A 273 7.56 -2.45 27.50
N GLU A 274 8.65 -2.51 26.78
CA GLU A 274 9.45 -3.75 26.59
C GLU A 274 9.96 -4.32 27.92
N GLN A 275 10.13 -3.49 28.94
CA GLN A 275 10.65 -3.90 30.25
C GLN A 275 9.70 -4.78 31.07
N LYS A 276 8.39 -4.78 30.80
CA LYS A 276 7.42 -5.60 31.53
C LYS A 276 7.23 -7.01 30.98
N THR A 277 7.82 -7.33 29.85
CA THR A 277 7.64 -8.63 29.17
C THR A 277 8.70 -9.68 29.58
N SER A 278 9.70 -9.30 30.37
CA SER A 278 10.82 -10.16 30.80
C SER A 278 10.66 -10.78 32.20
N GLU A 279 9.54 -10.57 32.88
CA GLU A 279 9.29 -11.29 34.15
C GLU A 279 8.64 -12.65 33.84
N PRO A 280 9.35 -13.79 34.05
CA PRO A 280 8.72 -15.10 34.03
C PRO A 280 7.74 -15.18 35.20
N ALA A 281 6.52 -15.62 34.93
CA ALA A 281 5.53 -15.93 35.95
C ALA A 281 6.18 -16.83 37.03
N ARG A 282 6.50 -16.27 38.16
CA ARG A 282 6.82 -17.02 39.37
C ARG A 282 5.49 -17.46 39.97
N GLY A 283 5.28 -18.76 39.96
CA GLY A 283 4.17 -19.41 40.65
C GLY A 283 4.15 -20.87 40.33
#